data_c4c972c86ec28e1f3e296cd0936d40a7
#
_entry.id   c4c972c86ec28e1f3e296cd0936d40a7
#
_cell.length_a   1.000
_cell.length_b   1.000
_cell.length_c   1.000
_cell.angle_alpha   90.00
_cell.angle_beta   90.00
_cell.angle_gamma   90.00
#
_symmetry.space_group_name_H-M   'P 1'
#
loop_
_entity.id
_entity.type
_entity.pdbx_description
1 polymer ?
#
loop_
_entity_poly.entity_id
_entity_poly.type
_entity_poly.pdbx_seq_one_letter_code
_entity_poly.pdbx_strand_id
1 'polypeptide(L)'
;IGGDGASYDIGYGGLDHVIASGKDVNILVLDTEVYSNTGGQSSKSSPTASIAKFTAAGKHGKKKDLAAIAMSYGHVYVAYVSHGASQAQLLKAMREAESYHGPSIVIAYSPCINHGLKRGMGKAQEQAKLAVECGYWTLLRYDPRLAQEGKNPLQVDSCLLYTSPS
;
A
#
# COMPACT_ATOMS: atom_id res chain seq x y z
N ILE A 1 9.74 9.23 -2.20
CA ILE A 1 8.27 9.19 -2.24
C ILE A 1 7.85 9.00 -3.68
N GLY A 2 6.92 8.07 -3.95
CA GLY A 2 6.39 7.79 -5.28
C GLY A 2 4.92 7.42 -5.28
N GLY A 3 4.27 7.58 -6.45
CA GLY A 3 2.91 7.12 -6.70
C GLY A 3 2.89 5.84 -7.54
N ASP A 4 1.75 5.55 -8.16
CA ASP A 4 1.51 4.32 -8.93
C ASP A 4 2.53 4.10 -10.05
N GLY A 5 2.81 5.13 -10.86
CA GLY A 5 3.74 5.02 -11.97
C GLY A 5 5.16 4.66 -11.54
N ALA A 6 5.67 5.32 -10.49
CA ALA A 6 6.99 5.10 -9.96
C ALA A 6 7.14 3.73 -9.27
N SER A 7 6.06 3.20 -8.70
CA SER A 7 6.15 2.04 -7.81
C SER A 7 5.57 0.76 -8.43
N TYR A 8 4.54 0.86 -9.25
CA TYR A 8 3.85 -0.31 -9.80
C TYR A 8 4.14 -0.54 -11.29
N ASP A 9 4.44 0.51 -12.04
CA ASP A 9 4.51 0.47 -13.50
C ASP A 9 5.92 0.79 -14.03
N ILE A 10 6.09 1.92 -14.70
CA ILE A 10 7.32 2.26 -15.43
C ILE A 10 8.54 2.39 -14.51
N GLY A 11 8.35 2.88 -13.29
CA GLY A 11 9.44 3.06 -12.31
C GLY A 11 9.77 1.80 -11.50
N TYR A 12 8.98 0.73 -11.64
CA TYR A 12 9.14 -0.48 -10.82
C TYR A 12 10.53 -1.11 -10.94
N GLY A 13 11.13 -1.15 -12.12
CA GLY A 13 12.46 -1.72 -12.28
C GLY A 13 13.53 -1.00 -11.46
N GLY A 14 13.43 0.32 -11.35
CA GLY A 14 14.30 1.11 -10.46
C GLY A 14 14.02 0.86 -8.99
N LEU A 15 12.74 0.77 -8.62
CA LEU A 15 12.33 0.44 -7.26
C LEU A 15 12.83 -0.95 -6.84
N ASP A 16 12.65 -1.95 -7.70
CA ASP A 16 13.11 -3.32 -7.48
C ASP A 16 14.63 -3.36 -7.25
N HIS A 17 15.40 -2.64 -8.07
CA HIS A 17 16.85 -2.52 -7.89
C HIS A 17 17.22 -1.91 -6.54
N VAL A 18 16.51 -0.87 -6.10
CA VAL A 18 16.77 -0.21 -4.80
C VAL A 18 16.50 -1.16 -3.64
N ILE A 19 15.35 -1.84 -3.61
CA ILE A 19 15.03 -2.79 -2.52
C ILE A 19 15.96 -4.01 -2.53
N ALA A 20 16.36 -4.49 -3.72
CA ALA A 20 17.32 -5.58 -3.86
C ALA A 20 18.72 -5.22 -3.36
N SER A 21 19.10 -3.93 -3.41
CA SER A 21 20.44 -3.45 -3.04
C SER A 21 20.80 -3.63 -1.57
N GLY A 22 19.82 -3.83 -0.69
CA GLY A 22 20.00 -3.94 0.77
C GLY A 22 20.45 -2.64 1.46
N LYS A 23 20.47 -1.51 0.73
CA LYS A 23 20.87 -0.22 1.29
C LYS A 23 19.79 0.34 2.21
N ASP A 24 20.21 1.11 3.21
CA ASP A 24 19.33 1.80 4.15
C ASP A 24 18.63 2.97 3.44
N VAL A 25 17.41 2.70 2.95
CA VAL A 25 16.57 3.65 2.22
C VAL A 25 15.10 3.48 2.60
N ASN A 26 14.47 4.56 3.00
CA ASN A 26 13.04 4.60 3.29
C ASN A 26 12.24 5.01 2.05
N ILE A 27 11.29 4.18 1.64
CA ILE A 27 10.45 4.39 0.47
C ILE A 27 8.99 4.53 0.92
N LEU A 28 8.37 5.66 0.58
CA LEU A 28 6.94 5.88 0.78
C LEU A 28 6.22 5.82 -0.57
N VAL A 29 5.29 4.89 -0.69
CA VAL A 29 4.42 4.73 -1.85
C VAL A 29 3.02 5.26 -1.52
N LEU A 30 2.55 6.21 -2.31
CA LEU A 30 1.17 6.69 -2.25
C LEU A 30 0.35 5.91 -3.29
N ASP A 31 -0.35 4.88 -2.81
CA ASP A 31 -1.19 4.02 -3.65
C ASP A 31 -2.53 4.68 -3.90
N THR A 32 -2.67 5.32 -5.05
CA THR A 32 -3.91 5.97 -5.49
C THR A 32 -4.76 5.11 -6.40
N GLU A 33 -4.27 3.90 -6.74
CA GLU A 33 -4.94 2.89 -7.58
C GLU A 33 -5.19 3.32 -9.04
N VAL A 34 -4.81 4.54 -9.39
CA VAL A 34 -4.86 5.10 -10.75
C VAL A 34 -3.72 6.12 -10.93
N TYR A 35 -3.37 6.45 -12.16
CA TYR A 35 -2.51 7.59 -12.46
C TYR A 35 -3.24 8.90 -12.15
N SER A 36 -3.03 9.45 -10.95
CA SER A 36 -3.76 10.62 -10.46
C SER A 36 -3.41 11.90 -11.21
N ASN A 37 -2.13 12.17 -11.39
CA ASN A 37 -1.62 13.41 -11.99
C ASN A 37 -1.94 13.55 -13.48
N THR A 38 -2.13 12.46 -14.20
CA THR A 38 -2.46 12.47 -15.64
C THR A 38 -3.97 12.32 -15.90
N GLY A 39 -4.77 12.13 -14.85
CA GLY A 39 -6.23 12.20 -14.91
C GLY A 39 -6.96 10.87 -14.85
N GLY A 40 -6.42 9.87 -14.17
CA GLY A 40 -7.17 8.67 -13.79
C GLY A 40 -7.07 7.49 -14.75
N GLN A 41 -5.92 7.29 -15.38
CA GLN A 41 -5.66 6.08 -16.16
C GLN A 41 -5.41 4.88 -15.25
N SER A 42 -5.76 3.69 -15.74
CA SER A 42 -5.49 2.43 -15.04
C SER A 42 -3.98 2.20 -14.87
N SER A 43 -3.59 1.77 -13.67
CA SER A 43 -2.24 1.33 -13.33
C SER A 43 -2.23 -0.16 -12.99
N LYS A 44 -1.05 -0.74 -12.71
CA LYS A 44 -0.96 -2.09 -12.15
C LYS A 44 -1.48 -2.15 -10.71
N SER A 45 -1.58 -1.00 -10.03
CA SER A 45 -2.21 -0.88 -8.72
C SER A 45 -3.75 -0.89 -8.78
N SER A 46 -4.35 -0.62 -9.94
CA SER A 46 -5.83 -0.63 -10.07
C SER A 46 -6.39 -2.02 -9.79
N PRO A 47 -7.46 -2.14 -8.98
CA PRO A 47 -8.11 -3.41 -8.70
C PRO A 47 -8.72 -4.06 -9.94
N THR A 48 -8.98 -5.36 -9.88
CA THR A 48 -9.74 -6.08 -10.91
C THR A 48 -11.13 -5.47 -11.04
N ALA A 49 -11.62 -5.39 -12.25
CA ALA A 49 -12.92 -4.81 -12.64
C ALA A 49 -13.06 -3.30 -12.39
N SER A 50 -12.01 -2.60 -11.92
CA SER A 50 -12.07 -1.14 -11.79
C SER A 50 -12.20 -0.46 -13.15
N ILE A 51 -13.10 0.52 -13.23
CA ILE A 51 -13.28 1.36 -14.41
C ILE A 51 -12.36 2.57 -14.26
N ALA A 52 -11.47 2.75 -15.23
CA ALA A 52 -10.55 3.88 -15.29
C ALA A 52 -10.33 4.27 -16.75
N LYS A 53 -9.66 5.38 -17.01
CA LYS A 53 -9.28 5.73 -18.38
C LYS A 53 -8.45 4.60 -19.00
N PHE A 54 -8.73 4.28 -20.25
CA PHE A 54 -8.21 3.16 -21.04
C PHE A 54 -8.64 1.76 -20.60
N THR A 55 -9.53 1.66 -19.60
CA THR A 55 -10.14 0.39 -19.14
C THR A 55 -11.64 0.58 -18.88
N ALA A 56 -12.36 1.12 -19.85
CA ALA A 56 -13.81 1.39 -19.73
C ALA A 56 -14.65 0.11 -19.51
N ALA A 57 -14.19 -1.04 -20.03
CA ALA A 57 -14.81 -2.34 -19.80
C ALA A 57 -14.39 -3.01 -18.47
N GLY A 58 -13.61 -2.31 -17.64
CA GLY A 58 -13.03 -2.84 -16.40
C GLY A 58 -11.66 -3.50 -16.61
N LYS A 59 -10.82 -3.41 -15.61
CA LYS A 59 -9.50 -4.03 -15.64
C LYS A 59 -9.60 -5.54 -15.46
N HIS A 60 -9.07 -6.31 -16.41
CA HIS A 60 -9.09 -7.79 -16.36
C HIS A 60 -8.00 -8.38 -15.42
N GLY A 61 -6.86 -7.71 -15.31
CA GLY A 61 -5.74 -8.19 -14.48
C GLY A 61 -5.93 -7.90 -13.00
N LYS A 62 -5.34 -8.74 -12.15
CA LYS A 62 -5.26 -8.49 -10.70
C LYS A 62 -4.41 -7.26 -10.39
N LYS A 63 -4.68 -6.63 -9.24
CA LYS A 63 -3.78 -5.64 -8.66
C LYS A 63 -2.42 -6.30 -8.39
N LYS A 64 -1.34 -5.60 -8.78
CA LYS A 64 0.03 -6.03 -8.46
C LYS A 64 0.23 -5.94 -6.94
N ASP A 65 0.59 -7.04 -6.32
CA ASP A 65 0.91 -7.07 -4.88
C ASP A 65 2.37 -6.66 -4.64
N LEU A 66 2.56 -5.36 -4.51
CA LEU A 66 3.90 -4.79 -4.29
C LEU A 66 4.47 -5.19 -2.93
N ALA A 67 3.62 -5.35 -1.90
CA ALA A 67 4.07 -5.77 -0.59
C ALA A 67 4.56 -7.22 -0.60
N ALA A 68 3.82 -8.14 -1.22
CA ALA A 68 4.24 -9.54 -1.33
C ALA A 68 5.56 -9.67 -2.09
N ILE A 69 5.75 -8.89 -3.16
CA ILE A 69 7.01 -8.86 -3.91
C ILE A 69 8.15 -8.37 -3.01
N ALA A 70 7.96 -7.26 -2.27
CA ALA A 70 8.98 -6.74 -1.37
C ALA A 70 9.29 -7.72 -0.22
N MET A 71 8.27 -8.34 0.37
CA MET A 71 8.45 -9.36 1.42
C MET A 71 9.22 -10.59 0.93
N SER A 72 9.11 -10.95 -0.36
CA SER A 72 9.82 -12.09 -0.93
C SER A 72 11.34 -11.98 -0.89
N TYR A 73 11.87 -10.76 -0.77
CA TYR A 73 13.31 -10.53 -0.56
C TYR A 73 13.79 -10.96 0.84
N GLY A 74 12.91 -11.05 1.83
CA GLY A 74 13.22 -11.47 3.19
C GLY A 74 13.96 -10.45 4.06
N HIS A 75 14.60 -9.45 3.46
CA HIS A 75 15.37 -8.41 4.13
C HIS A 75 14.79 -7.00 3.99
N VAL A 76 13.56 -6.86 3.52
CA VAL A 76 12.87 -5.58 3.32
C VAL A 76 11.83 -5.41 4.41
N TYR A 77 11.86 -4.28 5.12
CA TYR A 77 10.74 -3.90 5.98
C TYR A 77 9.57 -3.44 5.11
N VAL A 78 8.37 -3.96 5.37
CA VAL A 78 7.18 -3.65 4.57
C VAL A 78 6.02 -3.28 5.48
N ALA A 79 5.29 -2.20 5.13
CA ALA A 79 4.06 -1.86 5.83
C ALA A 79 2.96 -1.40 4.86
N TYR A 80 1.73 -1.84 5.10
CA TYR A 80 0.52 -1.25 4.57
C TYR A 80 -0.13 -0.38 5.63
N VAL A 81 -0.36 0.89 5.29
CA VAL A 81 -0.88 1.90 6.21
C VAL A 81 -2.05 2.66 5.61
N SER A 82 -2.86 3.27 6.47
CA SER A 82 -3.93 4.19 6.06
C SER A 82 -4.07 5.28 7.12
N HIS A 83 -3.75 6.51 6.74
CA HIS A 83 -3.84 7.67 7.64
C HIS A 83 -5.24 7.88 8.20
N GLY A 84 -6.27 7.71 7.37
CA GLY A 84 -7.66 7.88 7.80
C GLY A 84 -8.16 6.79 8.75
N ALA A 85 -7.57 5.59 8.68
CA ALA A 85 -7.99 4.47 9.53
C ALA A 85 -7.27 4.45 10.88
N SER A 86 -5.94 4.61 10.90
CA SER A 86 -5.15 4.58 12.11
C SER A 86 -3.88 5.41 12.00
N GLN A 87 -3.89 6.58 12.61
CA GLN A 87 -2.70 7.42 12.73
C GLN A 87 -1.63 6.77 13.61
N ALA A 88 -2.04 6.07 14.66
CA ALA A 88 -1.12 5.38 15.55
C ALA A 88 -0.33 4.27 14.83
N GLN A 89 -1.03 3.47 13.99
CA GLN A 89 -0.37 2.42 13.19
C GLN A 89 0.56 3.02 12.14
N LEU A 90 0.13 4.10 11.46
CA LEU A 90 0.99 4.83 10.52
C LEU A 90 2.27 5.32 11.18
N LEU A 91 2.17 6.02 12.32
CA LEU A 91 3.33 6.53 13.04
C LEU A 91 4.25 5.42 13.53
N LYS A 92 3.67 4.30 13.99
CA LYS A 92 4.44 3.12 14.38
C LYS A 92 5.21 2.55 13.20
N ALA A 93 4.55 2.34 12.05
CA ALA A 93 5.18 1.83 10.84
C ALA A 93 6.31 2.73 10.34
N MET A 94 6.12 4.06 10.38
CA MET A 94 7.16 5.02 9.98
C MET A 94 8.37 4.99 10.90
N ARG A 95 8.16 4.89 12.23
CA ARG A 95 9.26 4.77 13.20
C ARG A 95 10.02 3.45 13.06
N GLU A 96 9.32 2.35 12.84
CA GLU A 96 9.92 1.05 12.60
C GLU A 96 10.75 1.06 11.29
N ALA A 97 10.21 1.65 10.22
CA ALA A 97 10.92 1.82 8.96
C ALA A 97 12.19 2.68 9.11
N GLU A 98 12.12 3.79 9.86
CA GLU A 98 13.27 4.66 10.12
C GLU A 98 14.35 3.96 10.97
N SER A 99 13.94 3.14 11.94
CA SER A 99 14.86 2.40 12.79
C SER A 99 15.45 1.14 12.16
N TYR A 100 14.94 0.77 10.98
CA TYR A 100 15.40 -0.42 10.27
C TYR A 100 16.63 -0.11 9.42
N HIS A 101 17.75 -0.77 9.68
CA HIS A 101 18.99 -0.62 8.89
C HIS A 101 18.97 -1.50 7.66
N GLY A 102 18.24 -1.06 6.65
CA GLY A 102 18.04 -1.73 5.38
C GLY A 102 16.92 -1.07 4.58
N PRO A 103 16.54 -1.61 3.42
CA PRO A 103 15.47 -1.03 2.63
C PRO A 103 14.13 -1.22 3.32
N SER A 104 13.36 -0.14 3.41
CA SER A 104 11.99 -0.17 3.91
C SER A 104 11.02 0.41 2.90
N ILE A 105 9.83 -0.17 2.80
CA ILE A 105 8.75 0.29 1.94
C ILE A 105 7.46 0.41 2.74
N VAL A 106 6.92 1.62 2.81
CA VAL A 106 5.63 1.93 3.43
C VAL A 106 4.64 2.28 2.33
N ILE A 107 3.59 1.50 2.19
CA ILE A 107 2.57 1.65 1.15
C ILE A 107 1.32 2.22 1.80
N ALA A 108 1.01 3.47 1.49
CA ALA A 108 -0.10 4.22 2.06
C ALA A 108 -1.29 4.25 1.10
N TYR A 109 -2.46 3.79 1.54
CA TYR A 109 -3.69 3.97 0.79
C TYR A 109 -4.06 5.43 0.70
N SER A 110 -4.17 5.94 -0.52
CA SER A 110 -4.41 7.35 -0.84
C SER A 110 -5.61 7.49 -1.78
N PRO A 111 -6.87 7.53 -1.26
CA PRO A 111 -8.03 7.69 -2.12
C PRO A 111 -7.92 8.92 -3.01
N CYS A 112 -8.19 8.76 -4.30
CA CYS A 112 -8.06 9.82 -5.29
C CYS A 112 -9.41 10.17 -5.91
N ILE A 113 -9.65 11.46 -6.17
CA ILE A 113 -10.84 11.94 -6.85
C ILE A 113 -10.98 11.33 -8.27
N ASN A 114 -9.86 11.06 -8.93
CA ASN A 114 -9.85 10.42 -10.24
C ASN A 114 -10.22 8.92 -10.20
N HIS A 115 -10.31 8.32 -9.04
CA HIS A 115 -10.76 6.93 -8.83
C HIS A 115 -12.18 6.88 -8.21
N GLY A 116 -13.01 7.85 -8.49
CA GLY A 116 -14.43 7.81 -8.13
C GLY A 116 -14.74 8.22 -6.68
N LEU A 117 -13.90 9.03 -6.05
CA LEU A 117 -14.20 9.61 -4.74
C LEU A 117 -15.33 10.65 -4.86
N LYS A 118 -16.59 10.16 -4.95
CA LYS A 118 -17.79 10.98 -5.22
C LYS A 118 -18.05 12.05 -4.17
N ARG A 119 -17.62 11.83 -2.92
CA ARG A 119 -17.80 12.77 -1.81
C ARG A 119 -16.79 13.92 -1.79
N GLY A 120 -15.85 13.95 -2.75
CA GLY A 120 -14.79 14.95 -2.84
C GLY A 120 -13.62 14.70 -1.86
N MET A 121 -12.50 15.37 -2.10
CA MET A 121 -11.25 15.14 -1.35
C MET A 121 -11.33 15.47 0.13
N GLY A 122 -12.26 16.36 0.55
CA GLY A 122 -12.52 16.61 1.97
C GLY A 122 -12.99 15.40 2.78
N LYS A 123 -13.43 14.33 2.08
CA LYS A 123 -13.84 13.05 2.68
C LYS A 123 -12.86 11.90 2.44
N ALA A 124 -11.65 12.19 1.95
CA ALA A 124 -10.64 11.18 1.63
C ALA A 124 -10.26 10.34 2.86
N GLN A 125 -10.12 10.96 4.02
CA GLN A 125 -9.76 10.25 5.26
C GLN A 125 -10.90 9.33 5.75
N GLU A 126 -12.15 9.78 5.64
CA GLU A 126 -13.32 8.96 5.95
C GLU A 126 -13.39 7.75 4.99
N GLN A 127 -13.16 7.97 3.71
CA GLN A 127 -13.11 6.89 2.72
C GLN A 127 -11.98 5.90 3.00
N ALA A 128 -10.80 6.39 3.38
CA ALA A 128 -9.66 5.55 3.75
C ALA A 128 -9.95 4.69 4.99
N LYS A 129 -10.67 5.24 5.97
CA LYS A 129 -11.15 4.51 7.15
C LYS A 129 -12.11 3.40 6.76
N LEU A 130 -13.14 3.71 5.97
CA LEU A 130 -14.13 2.74 5.50
C LEU A 130 -13.48 1.60 4.70
N ALA A 131 -12.46 1.88 3.90
CA ALA A 131 -11.74 0.86 3.15
C ALA A 131 -11.05 -0.17 4.06
N VAL A 132 -10.56 0.26 5.22
CA VAL A 132 -9.98 -0.66 6.21
C VAL A 132 -11.07 -1.40 6.97
N GLU A 133 -12.12 -0.71 7.40
CA GLU A 133 -13.24 -1.31 8.16
C GLU A 133 -13.98 -2.39 7.37
N CYS A 134 -14.13 -2.23 6.05
CA CYS A 134 -14.76 -3.25 5.20
C CYS A 134 -13.80 -4.35 4.71
N GLY A 135 -12.53 -4.30 5.12
CA GLY A 135 -11.53 -5.29 4.70
C GLY A 135 -10.96 -5.10 3.28
N TYR A 136 -11.29 -3.98 2.62
CA TYR A 136 -10.74 -3.67 1.31
C TYR A 136 -9.23 -3.36 1.35
N TRP A 137 -8.79 -2.67 2.40
CA TRP A 137 -7.40 -2.38 2.66
C TRP A 137 -6.98 -2.94 4.01
N THR A 138 -5.97 -3.81 4.03
CA THR A 138 -5.49 -4.43 5.27
C THR A 138 -4.30 -3.65 5.81
N LEU A 139 -4.34 -3.25 7.09
CA LEU A 139 -3.18 -2.71 7.76
C LEU A 139 -2.27 -3.84 8.21
N LEU A 140 -1.00 -3.79 7.81
CA LEU A 140 -0.02 -4.80 8.20
C LEU A 140 1.39 -4.21 8.29
N ARG A 141 2.26 -4.92 9.00
CA ARG A 141 3.70 -4.65 9.07
C ARG A 141 4.45 -5.98 8.97
N TYR A 142 5.50 -5.98 8.19
CA TYR A 142 6.45 -7.09 8.07
C TYR A 142 7.82 -6.58 8.49
N ASP A 143 8.33 -7.06 9.62
CA ASP A 143 9.63 -6.68 10.15
C ASP A 143 10.59 -7.88 10.12
N PRO A 144 11.59 -7.88 9.23
CA PRO A 144 12.55 -8.98 9.11
C PRO A 144 13.33 -9.27 10.40
N ARG A 145 13.48 -8.28 11.29
CA ARG A 145 14.19 -8.44 12.58
C ARG A 145 13.49 -9.48 13.47
N LEU A 146 12.16 -9.54 13.41
CA LEU A 146 11.38 -10.51 14.20
C LEU A 146 11.64 -11.96 13.75
N ALA A 147 11.89 -12.19 12.46
CA ALA A 147 12.26 -13.52 11.97
C ALA A 147 13.62 -13.99 12.56
N GLN A 148 14.57 -13.07 12.73
CA GLN A 148 15.85 -13.35 13.35
C GLN A 148 15.72 -13.71 14.84
N GLU A 149 14.65 -13.21 15.49
CA GLU A 149 14.30 -13.55 16.88
C GLU A 149 13.45 -14.81 17.00
N GLY A 150 13.18 -15.52 15.90
CA GLY A 150 12.30 -16.70 15.86
C GLY A 150 10.81 -16.36 16.01
N LYS A 151 10.41 -15.10 15.80
CA LYS A 151 9.03 -14.62 15.85
C LYS A 151 8.45 -14.48 14.45
N ASN A 152 7.11 -14.44 14.36
CA ASN A 152 6.44 -14.17 13.09
C ASN A 152 6.74 -12.71 12.63
N PRO A 153 7.40 -12.51 11.50
CA PRO A 153 7.70 -11.18 10.99
C PRO A 153 6.46 -10.43 10.52
N LEU A 154 5.39 -11.13 10.12
CA LEU A 154 4.15 -10.53 9.64
C LEU A 154 3.19 -10.27 10.81
N GLN A 155 2.77 -9.02 10.95
CA GLN A 155 1.79 -8.57 11.92
C GLN A 155 0.63 -7.90 11.18
N VAL A 156 -0.59 -8.41 11.38
CA VAL A 156 -1.82 -7.82 10.84
C VAL A 156 -2.40 -6.90 11.90
N ASP A 157 -2.48 -5.61 11.60
CA ASP A 157 -2.90 -4.55 12.52
C ASP A 157 -4.38 -4.18 12.40
N SER A 158 -5.06 -4.57 11.31
CA SER A 158 -6.50 -4.36 11.14
C SER A 158 -7.27 -5.60 11.56
N CYS A 159 -8.29 -5.41 12.42
CA CYS A 159 -9.30 -6.43 12.65
C CYS A 159 -10.29 -6.44 11.49
N LEU A 160 -10.53 -7.61 10.91
CA LEU A 160 -11.76 -7.83 10.16
C LEU A 160 -12.91 -7.72 11.16
N LEU A 161 -13.80 -6.76 10.94
CA LEU A 161 -15.07 -6.75 11.67
C LEU A 161 -15.85 -8.00 11.23
N TYR A 162 -15.73 -9.07 12.00
CA TYR A 162 -16.74 -10.11 11.97
C TYR A 162 -18.04 -9.46 12.44
N THR A 163 -18.89 -9.09 11.51
CA THR A 163 -20.30 -8.92 11.85
C THR A 163 -20.75 -10.30 12.27
N SER A 164 -20.89 -10.48 13.59
CA SER A 164 -21.56 -11.64 14.15
C SER A 164 -22.90 -11.78 13.43
N PRO A 165 -23.22 -12.92 12.80
CA PRO A 165 -24.56 -13.13 12.29
C PRO A 165 -25.49 -13.08 13.49
N SER A 166 -26.34 -12.06 13.53
CA SER A 166 -27.48 -11.96 14.42
C SER A 166 -28.53 -12.99 14.08
#